data_8d5301ad6679f35dc719786bdf60920d
#
_entry.id   8d5301ad6679f35dc719786bdf60920d
#
_cell.length_a   1.000
_cell.length_b   1.000
_cell.length_c   1.000
_cell.angle_alpha   90.00
_cell.angle_beta   90.00
_cell.angle_gamma   90.00
#
_symmetry.space_group_name_H-M   'P 1'
#
loop_
_entity.id
_entity.type
_entity.pdbx_description
1 polymer ?
#
loop_
_entity_poly.entity_id
_entity_poly.type
_entity_poly.pdbx_seq_one_letter_code
_entity_poly.pdbx_strand_id
1 'polypeptide(L)'
;MDNIKISNQKKSKRTSLLIFILFLALVISLGGLLGWTLYSLGFGISPRHKMVTYYAVCLGEFDTKAQAESFGQGLRLKGGAGFVTDDNKVLASVYTSKSQAENVVSNNPDYAGKVVTIEINAEYKNERKILNNLIDVCIDYVKNPDSADCIKSLDDIVKRADELDFVRAGFKSYLTRMVSVVKNMNSNLGYGLNYLCVSGADFLSV
;
A
#
# COMPACT_ATOMS: atom_id res chain seq x y z
N MET A 1 -30.22 56.76 -53.02
CA MET A 1 -30.90 56.03 -51.90
C MET A 1 -30.07 54.86 -51.33
N ASP A 2 -28.76 54.78 -51.57
CA ASP A 2 -27.94 53.60 -51.25
C ASP A 2 -27.09 53.66 -49.97
N ASN A 3 -27.04 54.81 -49.32
CA ASN A 3 -26.19 54.98 -48.12
C ASN A 3 -26.78 54.44 -46.79
N ILE A 4 -28.07 54.17 -46.75
CA ILE A 4 -28.80 53.70 -45.53
C ILE A 4 -28.62 52.20 -45.32
N LYS A 5 -28.52 51.40 -46.39
CA LYS A 5 -28.39 49.92 -46.28
C LYS A 5 -27.04 49.46 -45.74
N ILE A 6 -25.94 50.16 -46.04
CA ILE A 6 -24.58 49.73 -45.59
C ILE A 6 -24.37 49.99 -44.10
N SER A 7 -25.01 51.00 -43.53
CA SER A 7 -24.90 51.32 -42.09
C SER A 7 -25.58 50.24 -41.20
N ASN A 8 -26.71 49.74 -41.61
CA ASN A 8 -27.47 48.74 -40.87
C ASN A 8 -26.81 47.35 -40.90
N GLN A 9 -26.11 46.97 -41.98
CA GLN A 9 -25.42 45.70 -42.09
C GLN A 9 -24.16 45.63 -41.18
N LYS A 10 -23.46 46.76 -41.02
CA LYS A 10 -22.28 46.85 -40.15
C LYS A 10 -22.66 46.82 -38.68
N LYS A 11 -23.82 47.37 -38.29
CA LYS A 11 -24.35 47.38 -36.94
C LYS A 11 -24.82 45.96 -36.51
N SER A 12 -25.46 45.22 -37.42
CA SER A 12 -25.92 43.86 -37.20
C SER A 12 -24.79 42.85 -36.94
N LYS A 13 -23.68 42.96 -37.69
CA LYS A 13 -22.47 42.09 -37.48
C LYS A 13 -21.77 42.34 -36.14
N ARG A 14 -21.71 43.61 -35.70
CA ARG A 14 -21.13 43.95 -34.40
C ARG A 14 -21.97 43.46 -33.23
N THR A 15 -23.29 43.55 -33.33
CA THR A 15 -24.22 43.07 -32.33
C THR A 15 -24.16 41.51 -32.21
N SER A 16 -24.08 40.82 -33.35
CA SER A 16 -23.96 39.37 -33.39
C SER A 16 -22.60 38.89 -32.75
N LEU A 17 -21.52 39.62 -33.03
CA LEU A 17 -20.21 39.31 -32.42
C LEU A 17 -20.21 39.50 -30.88
N LEU A 18 -20.85 40.58 -30.39
CA LEU A 18 -20.98 40.84 -28.97
C LEU A 18 -21.82 39.78 -28.25
N ILE A 19 -22.91 39.33 -28.86
CA ILE A 19 -23.76 38.27 -28.32
C ILE A 19 -22.95 36.94 -28.24
N PHE A 20 -22.16 36.65 -29.27
CA PHE A 20 -21.31 35.46 -29.28
C PHE A 20 -20.25 35.48 -28.19
N ILE A 21 -19.59 36.62 -27.99
CA ILE A 21 -18.56 36.78 -26.89
C ILE A 21 -19.21 36.67 -25.53
N LEU A 22 -20.39 37.25 -25.30
CA LEU A 22 -21.16 37.13 -24.06
C LEU A 22 -21.59 35.69 -23.79
N PHE A 23 -22.03 34.98 -24.80
CA PHE A 23 -22.38 33.56 -24.68
C PHE A 23 -21.18 32.70 -24.35
N LEU A 24 -20.04 32.92 -25.00
CA LEU A 24 -18.78 32.21 -24.69
C LEU A 24 -18.31 32.48 -23.26
N ALA A 25 -18.36 33.73 -22.79
CA ALA A 25 -18.02 34.08 -21.42
C ALA A 25 -18.96 33.41 -20.41
N LEU A 26 -20.23 33.28 -20.70
CA LEU A 26 -21.24 32.63 -19.88
C LEU A 26 -20.97 31.11 -19.80
N VAL A 27 -20.60 30.47 -20.89
CA VAL A 27 -20.26 29.02 -20.93
C VAL A 27 -19.00 28.75 -20.11
N ILE A 28 -17.97 29.61 -20.23
CA ILE A 28 -16.72 29.47 -19.45
C ILE A 28 -17.00 29.67 -17.96
N SER A 29 -17.80 30.67 -17.59
CA SER A 29 -18.11 30.94 -16.19
C SER A 29 -18.96 29.82 -15.54
N LEU A 30 -19.95 29.29 -16.27
CA LEU A 30 -20.75 28.14 -15.82
C LEU A 30 -19.92 26.86 -15.73
N GLY A 31 -19.04 26.61 -16.70
CA GLY A 31 -18.12 25.46 -16.68
C GLY A 31 -17.12 25.55 -15.52
N GLY A 32 -16.60 26.73 -15.22
CA GLY A 32 -15.72 26.98 -14.09
C GLY A 32 -16.43 26.76 -12.73
N LEU A 33 -17.66 27.27 -12.60
CA LEU A 33 -18.47 27.06 -11.39
C LEU A 33 -18.83 25.58 -11.18
N LEU A 34 -19.25 24.89 -12.22
CA LEU A 34 -19.55 23.44 -12.15
C LEU A 34 -18.29 22.62 -11.85
N GLY A 35 -17.15 22.95 -12.47
CA GLY A 35 -15.86 22.31 -12.16
C GLY A 35 -15.43 22.53 -10.73
N TRP A 36 -15.57 23.75 -10.20
CA TRP A 36 -15.26 24.07 -8.81
C TRP A 36 -16.20 23.34 -7.83
N THR A 37 -17.51 23.29 -8.10
CA THR A 37 -18.45 22.58 -7.22
C THR A 37 -18.22 21.07 -7.23
N LEU A 38 -17.94 20.46 -8.38
CA LEU A 38 -17.59 19.05 -8.48
C LEU A 38 -16.28 18.75 -7.74
N TYR A 39 -15.29 19.61 -7.85
CA TYR A 39 -14.04 19.49 -7.11
C TYR A 39 -14.26 19.61 -5.59
N SER A 40 -15.07 20.57 -5.15
CA SER A 40 -15.37 20.78 -3.72
C SER A 40 -16.27 19.67 -3.12
N LEU A 41 -17.07 18.99 -3.94
CA LEU A 41 -17.88 17.83 -3.53
C LEU A 41 -17.08 16.50 -3.54
N GLY A 42 -15.78 16.54 -3.75
CA GLY A 42 -14.93 15.34 -3.75
C GLY A 42 -14.99 14.50 -5.04
N PHE A 43 -15.67 14.99 -6.09
CA PHE A 43 -15.60 14.38 -7.42
C PHE A 43 -14.33 14.77 -8.21
N GLY A 44 -13.39 15.46 -7.56
CA GLY A 44 -12.07 15.68 -8.11
C GLY A 44 -11.39 14.35 -8.38
N ILE A 45 -10.72 14.24 -9.52
CA ILE A 45 -9.88 13.09 -9.84
C ILE A 45 -8.80 13.06 -8.76
N SER A 46 -9.02 12.25 -7.71
CA SER A 46 -7.96 11.95 -6.75
C SER A 46 -6.75 11.48 -7.55
N PRO A 47 -5.58 12.09 -7.37
CA PRO A 47 -4.39 11.57 -8.02
C PRO A 47 -4.32 10.08 -7.66
N ARG A 48 -4.37 9.19 -8.66
CA ARG A 48 -4.19 7.76 -8.44
C ARG A 48 -2.82 7.60 -7.82
N HIS A 49 -2.77 7.42 -6.50
CA HIS A 49 -1.52 7.13 -5.82
C HIS A 49 -0.92 5.90 -6.50
N LYS A 50 0.30 6.05 -6.97
CA LYS A 50 1.03 4.90 -7.53
C LYS A 50 1.20 3.88 -6.41
N MET A 51 0.74 2.65 -6.64
CA MET A 51 0.85 1.57 -5.67
C MET A 51 2.06 0.69 -6.01
N VAL A 52 2.64 0.08 -5.00
CA VAL A 52 3.67 -0.95 -5.12
C VAL A 52 3.12 -2.22 -4.51
N THR A 53 3.16 -3.31 -5.27
CA THR A 53 2.59 -4.59 -4.89
C THR A 53 3.62 -5.45 -4.17
N TYR A 54 3.22 -6.00 -3.03
CA TYR A 54 3.88 -7.08 -2.30
C TYR A 54 3.04 -8.35 -2.42
N TYR A 55 3.65 -9.50 -2.21
CA TYR A 55 3.04 -10.80 -2.42
C TYR A 55 3.07 -11.59 -1.12
N ALA A 56 1.91 -11.78 -0.51
CA ALA A 56 1.79 -12.55 0.72
C ALA A 56 1.33 -13.99 0.43
N VAL A 57 1.85 -14.93 1.20
CA VAL A 57 1.42 -16.33 1.18
C VAL A 57 0.26 -16.48 2.15
N CYS A 58 -0.94 -16.71 1.62
CA CYS A 58 -2.14 -17.03 2.37
C CYS A 58 -2.29 -18.54 2.43
N LEU A 59 -2.30 -19.15 3.61
CA LEU A 59 -2.41 -20.58 3.82
C LEU A 59 -3.78 -21.03 4.32
N GLY A 60 -4.72 -20.11 4.54
CA GLY A 60 -6.08 -20.42 4.93
C GLY A 60 -7.00 -19.21 4.85
N GLU A 61 -8.27 -19.48 4.55
CA GLU A 61 -9.38 -18.52 4.61
C GLU A 61 -10.51 -19.16 5.39
N PHE A 62 -11.10 -18.43 6.32
CA PHE A 62 -12.05 -18.98 7.30
C PHE A 62 -13.29 -18.12 7.42
N ASP A 63 -14.42 -18.76 7.75
CA ASP A 63 -15.68 -18.04 7.95
C ASP A 63 -15.68 -17.20 9.23
N THR A 64 -14.86 -17.59 10.22
CA THR A 64 -14.81 -16.90 11.50
C THR A 64 -13.37 -16.59 11.93
N LYS A 65 -13.21 -15.48 12.64
CA LYS A 65 -11.93 -15.06 13.23
C LYS A 65 -11.36 -16.12 14.18
N ALA A 66 -12.22 -16.81 14.95
CA ALA A 66 -11.78 -17.83 15.89
C ALA A 66 -11.12 -19.03 15.19
N GLN A 67 -11.67 -19.45 14.03
CA GLN A 67 -11.07 -20.51 13.20
C GLN A 67 -9.72 -20.05 12.62
N ALA A 68 -9.68 -18.83 12.08
CA ALA A 68 -8.46 -18.23 11.54
C ALA A 68 -7.36 -18.13 12.61
N GLU A 69 -7.69 -17.66 13.81
CA GLU A 69 -6.73 -17.56 14.92
C GLU A 69 -6.21 -18.93 15.37
N SER A 70 -7.09 -19.94 15.48
CA SER A 70 -6.68 -21.31 15.82
C SER A 70 -5.69 -21.88 14.79
N PHE A 71 -5.99 -21.70 13.51
CA PHE A 71 -5.10 -22.11 12.41
C PHE A 71 -3.78 -21.32 12.43
N GLY A 72 -3.87 -20.00 12.64
CA GLY A 72 -2.71 -19.11 12.74
C GLY A 72 -1.75 -19.51 13.87
N GLN A 73 -2.29 -19.95 15.03
CA GLN A 73 -1.46 -20.49 16.12
C GLN A 73 -0.66 -21.71 15.69
N GLY A 74 -1.29 -22.64 14.95
CA GLY A 74 -0.60 -23.81 14.39
C GLY A 74 0.52 -23.42 13.43
N LEU A 75 0.34 -22.38 12.62
CA LEU A 75 1.37 -21.88 11.71
C LEU A 75 2.55 -21.23 12.47
N ARG A 76 2.27 -20.50 13.54
CA ARG A 76 3.31 -19.87 14.38
C ARG A 76 4.28 -20.90 14.97
N LEU A 77 3.76 -22.03 15.38
CA LEU A 77 4.58 -23.16 15.88
C LEU A 77 5.50 -23.76 14.80
N LYS A 78 5.17 -23.55 13.52
CA LYS A 78 5.94 -24.01 12.36
C LYS A 78 6.82 -22.89 11.75
N GLY A 79 6.90 -21.72 12.38
CA GLY A 79 7.73 -20.61 11.96
C GLY A 79 7.07 -19.63 10.99
N GLY A 80 5.82 -19.87 10.54
CA GLY A 80 5.06 -18.92 9.73
C GLY A 80 4.48 -17.78 10.57
N ALA A 81 4.14 -16.64 9.94
CA ALA A 81 3.59 -15.48 10.65
C ALA A 81 2.28 -15.81 11.41
N GLY A 82 1.41 -16.62 10.82
CA GLY A 82 0.08 -16.88 11.39
C GLY A 82 -0.69 -15.58 11.65
N PHE A 83 -0.50 -14.58 10.80
CA PHE A 83 -1.16 -13.27 10.89
C PHE A 83 -2.58 -13.38 10.34
N VAL A 84 -3.56 -12.96 11.12
CA VAL A 84 -4.96 -13.00 10.74
C VAL A 84 -5.39 -11.61 10.28
N THR A 85 -5.86 -11.50 9.05
CA THR A 85 -6.41 -10.27 8.47
C THR A 85 -7.86 -10.05 8.92
N ASP A 86 -8.39 -8.84 8.67
CA ASP A 86 -9.78 -8.50 9.02
C ASP A 86 -10.82 -9.36 8.28
N ASP A 87 -10.48 -9.86 7.09
CA ASP A 87 -11.30 -10.78 6.28
C ASP A 87 -11.02 -12.27 6.57
N ASN A 88 -10.46 -12.59 7.75
CA ASN A 88 -10.19 -13.94 8.26
C ASN A 88 -9.24 -14.78 7.39
N LYS A 89 -8.38 -14.15 6.61
CA LYS A 89 -7.28 -14.84 5.93
C LYS A 89 -6.09 -14.99 6.87
N VAL A 90 -5.37 -16.11 6.74
CA VAL A 90 -4.17 -16.36 7.53
C VAL A 90 -2.94 -16.29 6.65
N LEU A 91 -2.12 -15.27 6.89
CA LEU A 91 -0.89 -15.01 6.15
C LEU A 91 0.31 -15.61 6.87
N ALA A 92 1.16 -16.31 6.10
CA ALA A 92 2.35 -16.99 6.61
C ALA A 92 3.64 -16.19 6.42
N SER A 93 3.76 -15.47 5.32
CA SER A 93 4.94 -14.70 4.93
C SER A 93 4.60 -13.67 3.86
N VAL A 94 5.50 -12.71 3.60
CA VAL A 94 5.38 -11.71 2.53
C VAL A 94 6.70 -11.57 1.77
N TYR A 95 6.60 -11.26 0.48
CA TYR A 95 7.73 -11.17 -0.46
C TYR A 95 7.58 -9.96 -1.38
N THR A 96 8.71 -9.50 -1.92
CA THR A 96 8.75 -8.47 -2.96
C THR A 96 8.52 -9.05 -4.35
N SER A 97 8.68 -10.37 -4.53
CA SER A 97 8.54 -11.08 -5.80
C SER A 97 7.42 -12.12 -5.73
N LYS A 98 6.56 -12.12 -6.77
CA LYS A 98 5.49 -13.11 -6.92
C LYS A 98 6.04 -14.53 -7.01
N SER A 99 7.13 -14.73 -7.74
CA SER A 99 7.75 -16.05 -7.91
C SER A 99 8.27 -16.62 -6.59
N GLN A 100 8.80 -15.79 -5.68
CA GLN A 100 9.20 -16.23 -4.35
C GLN A 100 8.01 -16.72 -3.54
N ALA A 101 6.90 -15.98 -3.54
CA ALA A 101 5.68 -16.37 -2.84
C ALA A 101 5.08 -17.66 -3.44
N GLU A 102 5.03 -17.79 -4.78
CA GLU A 102 4.55 -18.98 -5.49
C GLU A 102 5.40 -20.21 -5.16
N ASN A 103 6.71 -20.07 -5.07
CA ASN A 103 7.60 -21.17 -4.67
C ASN A 103 7.30 -21.67 -3.26
N VAL A 104 6.99 -20.76 -2.33
CA VAL A 104 6.62 -21.18 -0.96
C VAL A 104 5.31 -21.93 -0.95
N VAL A 105 4.30 -21.48 -1.70
CA VAL A 105 3.02 -22.20 -1.85
C VAL A 105 3.26 -23.59 -2.43
N SER A 106 4.03 -23.70 -3.50
CA SER A 106 4.32 -24.98 -4.18
C SER A 106 5.09 -25.96 -3.30
N ASN A 107 5.96 -25.47 -2.42
CA ASN A 107 6.74 -26.30 -1.50
C ASN A 107 5.97 -26.70 -0.23
N ASN A 108 4.72 -26.24 -0.07
CA ASN A 108 3.85 -26.57 1.05
C ASN A 108 2.49 -27.10 0.57
N PRO A 109 2.47 -28.23 -0.14
CA PRO A 109 1.25 -28.77 -0.76
C PRO A 109 0.17 -29.21 0.25
N ASP A 110 0.56 -29.44 1.50
CA ASP A 110 -0.38 -29.79 2.58
C ASP A 110 -1.36 -28.67 2.94
N TYR A 111 -1.06 -27.46 2.50
CA TYR A 111 -1.92 -26.30 2.67
C TYR A 111 -2.53 -25.90 1.31
N ALA A 112 -3.82 -25.63 1.30
CA ALA A 112 -4.49 -25.03 0.13
C ALA A 112 -4.07 -23.56 -0.02
N GLY A 113 -2.75 -23.33 -0.11
CA GLY A 113 -2.15 -22.01 -0.11
C GLY A 113 -2.35 -21.28 -1.44
N LYS A 114 -2.44 -19.97 -1.35
CA LYS A 114 -2.44 -19.07 -2.52
C LYS A 114 -1.63 -17.81 -2.26
N VAL A 115 -1.18 -17.17 -3.34
CA VAL A 115 -0.55 -15.86 -3.27
C VAL A 115 -1.64 -14.78 -3.31
N VAL A 116 -1.61 -13.87 -2.35
CA VAL A 116 -2.44 -12.67 -2.31
C VAL A 116 -1.57 -11.43 -2.40
N THR A 117 -2.13 -10.33 -2.91
CA THR A 117 -1.40 -9.07 -3.05
C THR A 117 -1.69 -8.12 -1.89
N ILE A 118 -0.66 -7.41 -1.45
CA ILE A 118 -0.76 -6.27 -0.52
C ILE A 118 -0.27 -5.04 -1.28
N GLU A 119 -1.09 -4.01 -1.38
CA GLU A 119 -0.75 -2.79 -2.07
C GLU A 119 -0.34 -1.70 -1.08
N ILE A 120 0.83 -1.12 -1.30
CA ILE A 120 1.43 -0.08 -0.45
C ILE A 120 1.63 1.17 -1.30
N ASN A 121 1.29 2.34 -0.74
CA ASN A 121 1.49 3.61 -1.44
C ASN A 121 2.97 3.80 -1.81
N ALA A 122 3.24 4.14 -3.08
CA ALA A 122 4.59 4.37 -3.59
C ALA A 122 5.29 5.56 -2.92
N GLU A 123 4.54 6.48 -2.31
CA GLU A 123 5.08 7.61 -1.56
C GLU A 123 5.79 7.18 -0.27
N TYR A 124 5.45 6.02 0.30
CA TYR A 124 6.10 5.44 1.48
C TYR A 124 7.48 4.82 1.15
N LYS A 125 8.38 5.64 0.55
CA LYS A 125 9.66 5.16 0.03
C LYS A 125 10.58 4.61 1.12
N ASN A 126 10.69 5.33 2.24
CA ASN A 126 11.56 4.94 3.34
C ASN A 126 10.99 3.75 4.11
N GLU A 127 9.68 3.72 4.34
CA GLU A 127 8.97 2.60 4.95
C GLU A 127 9.14 1.32 4.15
N ARG A 128 8.94 1.39 2.82
CA ARG A 128 9.14 0.25 1.92
C ARG A 128 10.60 -0.21 1.86
N LYS A 129 11.55 0.71 1.94
CA LYS A 129 12.98 0.36 2.04
C LYS A 129 13.27 -0.44 3.30
N ILE A 130 12.70 -0.02 4.43
CA ILE A 130 12.81 -0.77 5.69
C ILE A 130 12.12 -2.13 5.59
N LEU A 131 10.89 -2.17 5.06
CA LEU A 131 10.16 -3.43 4.87
C LEU A 131 10.93 -4.41 3.97
N ASN A 132 11.51 -3.95 2.86
CA ASN A 132 12.33 -4.79 1.99
C ASN A 132 13.54 -5.37 2.74
N ASN A 133 14.25 -4.55 3.53
CA ASN A 133 15.37 -5.02 4.34
C ASN A 133 14.92 -6.08 5.37
N LEU A 134 13.75 -5.93 5.99
CA LEU A 134 13.19 -6.94 6.90
C LEU A 134 12.88 -8.25 6.18
N ILE A 135 12.29 -8.17 4.97
CA ILE A 135 12.01 -9.34 4.13
C ILE A 135 13.32 -10.06 3.77
N ASP A 136 14.35 -9.31 3.39
CA ASP A 136 15.68 -9.88 3.07
C ASP A 136 16.29 -10.59 4.29
N VAL A 137 16.25 -9.99 5.47
CA VAL A 137 16.71 -10.63 6.72
C VAL A 137 15.93 -11.90 7.01
N CYS A 138 14.60 -11.91 6.78
CA CYS A 138 13.78 -13.09 6.97
C CYS A 138 14.17 -14.21 5.99
N ILE A 139 14.37 -13.90 4.71
CA ILE A 139 14.80 -14.84 3.68
C ILE A 139 16.18 -15.43 4.00
N ASP A 140 17.11 -14.59 4.43
CA ASP A 140 18.48 -15.02 4.77
C ASP A 140 18.50 -15.91 6.01
N TYR A 141 17.70 -15.59 7.03
CA TYR A 141 17.52 -16.42 8.21
C TYR A 141 16.95 -17.81 7.87
N VAL A 142 16.00 -17.90 6.95
CA VAL A 142 15.46 -19.20 6.50
C VAL A 142 16.51 -20.06 5.81
N LYS A 143 17.42 -19.45 5.06
CA LYS A 143 18.52 -20.16 4.37
C LYS A 143 19.64 -20.57 5.32
N ASN A 144 19.96 -19.71 6.26
CA ASN A 144 21.06 -19.91 7.22
C ASN A 144 20.62 -19.42 8.61
N PRO A 145 20.01 -20.30 9.43
CA PRO A 145 19.44 -19.92 10.72
C PRO A 145 20.53 -19.55 11.75
N ASP A 146 21.07 -18.34 11.65
CA ASP A 146 21.95 -17.75 12.65
C ASP A 146 21.23 -16.62 13.39
N SER A 147 20.91 -16.84 14.65
CA SER A 147 20.18 -15.88 15.47
C SER A 147 21.00 -14.63 15.79
N ALA A 148 22.33 -14.74 15.93
CA ALA A 148 23.18 -13.61 16.25
C ALA A 148 23.29 -12.63 15.09
N ASP A 149 23.52 -13.12 13.87
CA ASP A 149 23.57 -12.32 12.68
C ASP A 149 22.21 -11.68 12.35
N CYS A 150 21.12 -12.44 12.56
CA CYS A 150 19.78 -11.92 12.39
C CYS A 150 19.48 -10.76 13.35
N ILE A 151 19.76 -10.92 14.64
CA ILE A 151 19.55 -9.88 15.67
C ILE A 151 20.38 -8.64 15.34
N LYS A 152 21.63 -8.80 14.93
CA LYS A 152 22.50 -7.69 14.50
C LYS A 152 21.88 -6.95 13.30
N SER A 153 21.39 -7.69 12.31
CA SER A 153 20.74 -7.09 11.14
C SER A 153 19.48 -6.31 11.51
N LEU A 154 18.69 -6.81 12.46
CA LEU A 154 17.52 -6.08 12.99
C LEU A 154 17.92 -4.79 13.71
N ASP A 155 19.01 -4.81 14.50
CA ASP A 155 19.53 -3.62 15.16
C ASP A 155 20.01 -2.57 14.15
N ASP A 156 20.69 -2.99 13.09
CA ASP A 156 21.13 -2.12 12.01
C ASP A 156 19.94 -1.50 11.26
N ILE A 157 18.84 -2.25 11.08
CA ILE A 157 17.60 -1.73 10.46
C ILE A 157 16.99 -0.64 11.34
N VAL A 158 16.86 -0.88 12.65
CA VAL A 158 16.31 0.13 13.60
C VAL A 158 17.19 1.38 13.60
N LYS A 159 18.51 1.22 13.67
CA LYS A 159 19.47 2.35 13.64
C LYS A 159 19.31 3.17 12.35
N ARG A 160 19.20 2.51 11.19
CA ARG A 160 18.95 3.21 9.91
C ARG A 160 17.59 3.91 9.90
N ALA A 161 16.57 3.32 10.51
CA ALA A 161 15.25 3.93 10.62
C ALA A 161 15.26 5.21 11.46
N ASP A 162 16.22 5.35 12.41
CA ASP A 162 16.40 6.58 13.19
C ASP A 162 16.85 7.78 12.34
N GLU A 163 17.55 7.51 11.24
CA GLU A 163 18.08 8.50 10.30
C GLU A 163 17.10 8.86 9.17
N LEU A 164 15.93 8.21 9.10
CA LEU A 164 14.97 8.37 8.01
C LEU A 164 13.72 9.12 8.47
N ASP A 165 13.21 9.95 7.55
CA ASP A 165 11.89 10.57 7.68
C ASP A 165 10.83 9.64 7.08
N PHE A 166 9.80 9.33 7.85
CA PHE A 166 8.69 8.48 7.46
C PHE A 166 7.43 9.30 7.18
N VAL A 167 6.75 8.97 6.08
CA VAL A 167 5.48 9.60 5.68
C VAL A 167 4.33 8.99 6.49
N ARG A 168 4.34 7.65 6.70
CA ARG A 168 3.31 6.96 7.49
C ARG A 168 3.51 7.22 8.97
N ALA A 169 2.59 7.98 9.56
CA ALA A 169 2.64 8.29 10.99
C ALA A 169 2.67 7.02 11.84
N GLY A 170 3.53 7.00 12.85
CA GLY A 170 3.67 5.88 13.79
C GLY A 170 4.48 4.69 13.30
N PHE A 171 4.92 4.64 12.03
CA PHE A 171 5.69 3.50 11.51
C PHE A 171 6.99 3.25 12.28
N LYS A 172 7.74 4.30 12.61
CA LYS A 172 8.98 4.20 13.40
C LYS A 172 8.73 3.57 14.77
N SER A 173 7.72 4.04 15.48
CA SER A 173 7.37 3.51 16.81
C SER A 173 6.90 2.06 16.73
N TYR A 174 6.11 1.73 15.70
CA TYR A 174 5.71 0.37 15.38
C TYR A 174 6.94 -0.53 15.17
N LEU A 175 7.86 -0.14 14.27
CA LEU A 175 9.08 -0.89 13.95
C LEU A 175 9.92 -1.17 15.18
N THR A 176 10.26 -0.13 15.95
CA THR A 176 11.10 -0.25 17.15
C THR A 176 10.49 -1.20 18.17
N ARG A 177 9.18 -1.07 18.43
CA ARG A 177 8.46 -1.97 19.35
C ARG A 177 8.48 -3.42 18.86
N MET A 178 8.15 -3.64 17.57
CA MET A 178 8.07 -4.99 17.02
C MET A 178 9.42 -5.68 16.94
N VAL A 179 10.47 -4.98 16.53
CA VAL A 179 11.84 -5.53 16.54
C VAL A 179 12.25 -5.91 17.95
N SER A 180 11.95 -5.10 18.96
CA SER A 180 12.23 -5.44 20.36
C SER A 180 11.52 -6.73 20.80
N VAL A 181 10.25 -6.92 20.39
CA VAL A 181 9.50 -8.15 20.67
C VAL A 181 10.17 -9.35 19.99
N VAL A 182 10.49 -9.24 18.71
CA VAL A 182 11.11 -10.33 17.92
C VAL A 182 12.46 -10.76 18.49
N LYS A 183 13.30 -9.81 18.89
CA LYS A 183 14.61 -10.10 19.50
C LYS A 183 14.52 -10.91 20.80
N ASN A 184 13.41 -10.82 21.51
CA ASN A 184 13.17 -11.57 22.74
C ASN A 184 12.56 -12.97 22.48
N MET A 185 12.28 -13.33 21.21
CA MET A 185 11.70 -14.62 20.82
C MET A 185 12.74 -15.71 20.52
N ASN A 186 13.71 -15.93 21.41
CA ASN A 186 14.91 -16.77 21.22
C ASN A 186 14.66 -18.11 20.49
N SER A 187 13.59 -18.84 20.81
CA SER A 187 13.29 -20.16 20.22
C SER A 187 12.37 -20.10 18.99
N ASN A 188 11.76 -18.95 18.70
CA ASN A 188 10.77 -18.75 17.67
C ASN A 188 11.08 -17.56 16.75
N LEU A 189 12.34 -17.30 16.50
CA LEU A 189 12.80 -16.13 15.74
C LEU A 189 12.22 -16.14 14.31
N GLY A 190 12.12 -17.31 13.66
CA GLY A 190 11.54 -17.43 12.33
C GLY A 190 10.07 -16.98 12.28
N TYR A 191 9.27 -17.35 13.28
CA TYR A 191 7.92 -16.83 13.44
C TYR A 191 7.92 -15.31 13.62
N GLY A 192 8.74 -14.81 14.54
CA GLY A 192 8.83 -13.39 14.85
C GLY A 192 9.18 -12.55 13.63
N LEU A 193 10.13 -13.00 12.80
CA LEU A 193 10.55 -12.35 11.56
C LEU A 193 9.42 -12.32 10.53
N ASN A 194 8.78 -13.46 10.27
CA ASN A 194 7.65 -13.54 9.34
C ASN A 194 6.49 -12.65 9.81
N TYR A 195 6.18 -12.68 11.11
CA TYR A 195 5.14 -11.82 11.68
C TYR A 195 5.47 -10.33 11.54
N LEU A 196 6.71 -9.92 11.80
CA LEU A 196 7.17 -8.54 11.64
C LEU A 196 7.03 -8.07 10.18
N CYS A 197 7.40 -8.90 9.21
CA CYS A 197 7.28 -8.57 7.79
C CYS A 197 5.82 -8.44 7.36
N VAL A 198 4.97 -9.43 7.70
CA VAL A 198 3.55 -9.44 7.29
C VAL A 198 2.79 -8.30 7.95
N SER A 199 2.93 -8.12 9.28
CA SER A 199 2.25 -7.05 10.00
C SER A 199 2.78 -5.66 9.61
N GLY A 200 4.06 -5.55 9.21
CA GLY A 200 4.62 -4.31 8.65
C GLY A 200 4.03 -3.96 7.28
N ALA A 201 3.86 -4.95 6.41
CA ALA A 201 3.21 -4.77 5.12
C ALA A 201 1.72 -4.38 5.30
N ASP A 202 1.00 -5.03 6.22
CA ASP A 202 -0.37 -4.72 6.56
C ASP A 202 -0.52 -3.29 7.14
N PHE A 203 0.37 -2.89 8.05
CA PHE A 203 0.41 -1.53 8.60
C PHE A 203 0.59 -0.45 7.52
N LEU A 204 1.30 -0.75 6.44
CA LEU A 204 1.56 0.16 5.32
C LEU A 204 0.52 0.05 4.21
N SER A 205 -0.33 -0.97 4.24
CA SER A 205 -1.40 -1.16 3.25
C SER A 205 -2.45 -0.07 3.35
N VAL A 206 -3.15 0.17 2.26
CA VAL A 206 -4.19 1.20 2.10
C VAL A 206 -5.56 0.55 2.09
#